data_58116406ac1f53ff83e8010c2a4bdf6f
#
_entry.id   58116406ac1f53ff83e8010c2a4bdf6f
#
_cell.length_a   1.000
_cell.length_b   1.000
_cell.length_c   1.000
_cell.angle_alpha   90.00
_cell.angle_beta   90.00
_cell.angle_gamma   90.00
#
_symmetry.space_group_name_H-M   'P 1'
#
loop_
_entity.id
_entity.type
_entity.pdbx_description
1 polymer ?
#
loop_
_entity_poly.entity_id
_entity_poly.type
_entity_poly.pdbx_seq_one_letter_code
_entity_poly.pdbx_strand_id
1 'polypeptide(L)'
;MDRMLVVVFENELKAYDGSKALSALDSEGSISVHAEAVITKNDDGKVVIKQEGDDFPIRTVSGTALGALIGLLGGPIGVAIGVAGGTLVGGAWDVSRAGVSMDFLDEVSGKLTPGKWAVVAEISEEWVTPVDSRMEALGGTVFRTTRSDVEHEQYTKDVASLKADIAQLKAEQAKSRADQKAKLQTKIDVLNKKLQAKVKQAKQRSEQEEKESKAKVAALEKKAAKAKGDTKAAIQARIDEIKKKSKKSQEDTEKLNADTTT
;
A
#
# COMPACT_ATOMS: atom_id res chain seq x y z
N MET A 1 -7.38 11.69 -1.90
CA MET A 1 -7.36 10.21 -1.70
C MET A 1 -5.94 9.71 -1.78
N ASP A 2 -5.53 8.79 -0.88
CA ASP A 2 -4.19 8.19 -0.91
C ASP A 2 -4.08 7.16 -2.02
N ARG A 3 -3.07 7.31 -2.87
CA ARG A 3 -2.84 6.46 -4.02
C ARG A 3 -1.39 6.02 -4.09
N MET A 4 -1.20 4.80 -4.56
CA MET A 4 0.09 4.34 -5.06
C MET A 4 0.19 4.74 -6.52
N LEU A 5 1.24 5.47 -6.85
CA LEU A 5 1.54 5.98 -8.18
C LEU A 5 2.81 5.30 -8.69
N VAL A 6 2.78 4.84 -9.93
CA VAL A 6 3.97 4.43 -10.67
C VAL A 6 3.96 5.14 -12.01
N VAL A 7 5.03 5.83 -12.33
CA VAL A 7 5.19 6.49 -13.64
C VAL A 7 6.41 5.90 -14.32
N VAL A 8 6.21 5.21 -15.44
CA VAL A 8 7.28 4.55 -16.19
C VAL A 8 7.81 5.48 -17.28
N PHE A 9 9.13 5.61 -17.34
CA PHE A 9 9.86 6.44 -18.29
C PHE A 9 10.85 5.62 -19.12
N GLU A 10 11.22 6.16 -20.28
CA GLU A 10 12.17 5.53 -21.19
C GLU A 10 13.62 5.52 -20.67
N ASN A 11 14.01 6.51 -19.86
CA ASN A 11 15.37 6.68 -19.41
C ASN A 11 15.47 7.37 -18.04
N GLU A 12 16.68 7.37 -17.50
CA GLU A 12 17.03 7.91 -16.19
C GLU A 12 16.67 9.38 -16.04
N LEU A 13 17.11 10.21 -17.00
CA LEU A 13 16.92 11.66 -16.94
C LEU A 13 15.44 12.02 -16.81
N LYS A 14 14.59 11.39 -17.62
CA LYS A 14 13.14 11.63 -17.58
C LYS A 14 12.50 11.17 -16.27
N ALA A 15 12.99 10.08 -15.68
CA ALA A 15 12.51 9.63 -14.37
C ALA A 15 12.84 10.65 -13.27
N TYR A 16 14.06 11.20 -13.28
CA TYR A 16 14.42 12.25 -12.33
C TYR A 16 13.65 13.56 -12.58
N ASP A 17 13.40 13.93 -13.82
CA ASP A 17 12.55 15.09 -14.14
C ASP A 17 11.10 14.85 -13.67
N GLY A 18 10.61 13.62 -13.77
CA GLY A 18 9.31 13.22 -13.22
C GLY A 18 9.26 13.36 -11.69
N SER A 19 10.31 12.93 -10.99
CA SER A 19 10.45 13.10 -9.55
C SER A 19 10.48 14.58 -9.14
N LYS A 20 11.26 15.41 -9.84
CA LYS A 20 11.26 16.87 -9.63
C LYS A 20 9.88 17.49 -9.87
N ALA A 21 9.16 17.01 -10.88
CA ALA A 21 7.81 17.50 -11.18
C ALA A 21 6.80 17.11 -10.07
N LEU A 22 6.88 15.91 -9.48
CA LEU A 22 6.09 15.53 -8.31
C LEU A 22 6.41 16.43 -7.10
N SER A 23 7.68 16.68 -6.85
CA SER A 23 8.12 17.58 -5.78
C SER A 23 7.63 19.02 -5.98
N ALA A 24 7.56 19.50 -7.22
CA ALA A 24 6.99 20.81 -7.56
C ALA A 24 5.49 20.85 -7.27
N LEU A 25 4.72 19.85 -7.74
CA LEU A 25 3.28 19.73 -7.46
C LEU A 25 2.97 19.65 -5.96
N ASP A 26 3.82 18.96 -5.19
CA ASP A 26 3.71 18.90 -3.73
C ASP A 26 3.98 20.28 -3.08
N SER A 27 4.94 21.03 -3.62
CA SER A 27 5.27 22.38 -3.14
C SER A 27 4.18 23.40 -3.49
N GLU A 28 3.56 23.24 -4.67
CA GLU A 28 2.41 24.03 -5.13
C GLU A 28 1.12 23.71 -4.34
N GLY A 29 1.10 22.61 -3.57
CA GLY A 29 -0.08 22.16 -2.84
C GLY A 29 -1.10 21.43 -3.70
N SER A 30 -0.80 21.14 -4.97
CA SER A 30 -1.69 20.40 -5.87
C SER A 30 -1.85 18.94 -5.49
N ILE A 31 -0.80 18.36 -4.91
CA ILE A 31 -0.77 17.00 -4.35
C ILE A 31 -0.03 17.00 -3.01
N SER A 32 -0.03 15.87 -2.29
CA SER A 32 0.93 15.63 -1.20
C SER A 32 1.70 14.35 -1.49
N VAL A 33 3.03 14.44 -1.55
CA VAL A 33 3.92 13.29 -1.68
C VAL A 33 4.34 12.81 -0.30
N HIS A 34 3.98 11.58 0.06
CA HIS A 34 4.27 11.00 1.37
C HIS A 34 5.55 10.17 1.35
N ALA A 35 5.74 9.42 0.27
CA ALA A 35 6.94 8.63 0.02
C ALA A 35 7.20 8.58 -1.49
N GLU A 36 8.47 8.51 -1.88
CA GLU A 36 8.87 8.48 -3.29
C GLU A 36 10.20 7.75 -3.45
N ALA A 37 10.35 7.03 -4.56
CA ALA A 37 11.59 6.41 -4.98
C ALA A 37 11.70 6.39 -6.50
N VAL A 38 12.91 6.57 -7.02
CA VAL A 38 13.23 6.31 -8.42
C VAL A 38 13.82 4.91 -8.53
N ILE A 39 13.29 4.11 -9.43
CA ILE A 39 13.71 2.73 -9.65
C ILE A 39 14.04 2.49 -11.11
N THR A 40 14.88 1.49 -11.37
CA THR A 40 15.12 0.95 -12.71
C THR A 40 15.07 -0.56 -12.68
N LYS A 41 14.66 -1.17 -13.80
CA LYS A 41 14.73 -2.61 -13.99
C LYS A 41 15.93 -2.92 -14.87
N ASN A 42 16.89 -3.65 -14.31
CA ASN A 42 18.08 -4.06 -15.05
C ASN A 42 17.81 -5.25 -15.99
N ASP A 43 18.79 -5.63 -16.80
CA ASP A 43 18.67 -6.71 -17.79
C ASP A 43 18.37 -8.07 -17.15
N ASP A 44 18.78 -8.29 -15.91
CA ASP A 44 18.45 -9.50 -15.13
C ASP A 44 17.00 -9.50 -14.61
N GLY A 45 16.20 -8.47 -14.92
CA GLY A 45 14.83 -8.30 -14.43
C GLY A 45 14.72 -7.84 -12.97
N LYS A 46 15.84 -7.48 -12.33
CA LYS A 46 15.87 -6.98 -10.95
C LYS A 46 15.54 -5.49 -10.92
N VAL A 47 14.70 -5.11 -9.96
CA VAL A 47 14.45 -3.69 -9.66
C VAL A 47 15.52 -3.18 -8.70
N VAL A 48 16.13 -2.07 -9.05
CA VAL A 48 17.15 -1.37 -8.27
C VAL A 48 16.63 0.02 -7.94
N ILE A 49 16.68 0.39 -6.67
CA ILE A 49 16.38 1.76 -6.23
C ILE A 49 17.62 2.61 -6.53
N LYS A 50 17.41 3.70 -7.23
CA LYS A 50 18.48 4.66 -7.55
C LYS A 50 18.37 5.88 -6.65
N GLN A 51 19.52 6.28 -6.12
CA GLN A 51 19.70 7.48 -5.33
C GLN A 51 20.67 8.39 -6.09
N GLU A 52 20.25 9.57 -6.43
CA GLU A 52 21.13 10.58 -7.01
C GLU A 52 21.50 11.62 -5.93
N GLY A 53 22.74 11.53 -5.43
CA GLY A 53 23.38 12.56 -4.57
C GLY A 53 22.71 12.91 -3.24
N ASP A 54 23.40 13.73 -2.44
CA ASP A 54 22.92 14.22 -1.14
C ASP A 54 21.75 15.21 -1.24
N ASP A 55 21.47 15.74 -2.43
CA ASP A 55 20.42 16.77 -2.67
C ASP A 55 19.06 16.17 -3.10
N PHE A 56 18.96 14.86 -3.32
CA PHE A 56 17.72 14.23 -3.68
C PHE A 56 16.96 13.88 -2.39
N PRO A 57 15.80 14.51 -2.15
CA PRO A 57 14.97 14.12 -1.01
C PRO A 57 14.41 12.72 -1.28
N ILE A 58 15.15 11.68 -0.91
CA ILE A 58 14.48 10.44 -0.57
C ILE A 58 13.61 10.84 0.61
N ARG A 59 12.37 11.16 0.32
CA ARG A 59 11.38 11.28 1.38
C ARG A 59 11.22 9.88 1.90
N THR A 60 11.93 9.65 2.97
CA THR A 60 12.19 8.42 3.68
C THR A 60 11.05 7.45 3.44
N VAL A 61 11.37 6.34 2.75
CA VAL A 61 10.50 5.19 2.63
C VAL A 61 10.32 4.60 4.04
N SER A 62 9.70 5.35 4.93
CA SER A 62 9.22 4.85 6.21
C SER A 62 7.90 4.08 6.03
N GLY A 63 7.37 4.07 4.80
CA GLY A 63 6.17 3.35 4.44
C GLY A 63 6.51 1.92 4.01
N THR A 64 6.08 0.95 4.79
CA THR A 64 6.15 -0.49 4.42
C THR A 64 5.46 -0.79 3.09
N ALA A 65 4.48 0.02 2.67
CA ALA A 65 3.72 -0.16 1.44
C ALA A 65 4.52 0.14 0.17
N LEU A 66 5.25 1.28 0.14
CA LEU A 66 6.08 1.62 -1.02
C LEU A 66 7.20 0.58 -1.19
N GLY A 67 7.86 0.17 -0.10
CA GLY A 67 8.88 -0.88 -0.12
C GLY A 67 8.33 -2.22 -0.58
N ALA A 68 7.11 -2.59 -0.15
CA ALA A 68 6.44 -3.80 -0.61
C ALA A 68 6.12 -3.74 -2.11
N LEU A 69 5.62 -2.61 -2.62
CA LEU A 69 5.34 -2.42 -4.05
C LEU A 69 6.62 -2.55 -4.88
N ILE A 70 7.71 -1.89 -4.48
CA ILE A 70 9.01 -1.98 -5.18
C ILE A 70 9.52 -3.43 -5.18
N GLY A 71 9.38 -4.14 -4.05
CA GLY A 71 9.73 -5.55 -3.94
C GLY A 71 8.93 -6.43 -4.89
N LEU A 72 7.62 -6.22 -5.01
CA LEU A 72 6.75 -6.96 -5.91
C LEU A 72 7.09 -6.70 -7.39
N LEU A 73 7.38 -5.46 -7.76
CA LEU A 73 7.80 -5.09 -9.12
C LEU A 73 9.15 -5.73 -9.52
N GLY A 74 10.02 -6.00 -8.54
CA GLY A 74 11.30 -6.70 -8.72
C GLY A 74 11.16 -8.22 -8.91
N GLY A 75 9.97 -8.77 -8.82
CA GLY A 75 9.72 -10.20 -8.96
C GLY A 75 10.36 -11.04 -7.84
N PRO A 76 10.45 -12.39 -8.00
CA PRO A 76 11.00 -13.32 -7.00
C PRO A 76 12.42 -12.96 -6.53
N ILE A 77 13.20 -12.35 -7.39
CA ILE A 77 14.58 -11.98 -7.15
C ILE A 77 14.69 -10.58 -6.50
N GLY A 78 13.74 -9.67 -6.81
CA GLY A 78 13.75 -8.29 -6.31
C GLY A 78 13.47 -8.16 -4.81
N VAL A 79 12.68 -9.08 -4.25
CA VAL A 79 12.40 -9.14 -2.80
C VAL A 79 13.67 -9.38 -1.98
N ALA A 80 14.70 -10.05 -2.54
CA ALA A 80 15.95 -10.33 -1.84
C ALA A 80 16.85 -9.10 -1.66
N ILE A 81 16.69 -8.04 -2.47
CA ILE A 81 17.57 -6.87 -2.50
C ILE A 81 16.97 -5.66 -1.76
N GLY A 82 15.65 -5.57 -1.68
CA GLY A 82 14.94 -4.45 -1.01
C GLY A 82 15.06 -4.43 0.52
N VAL A 83 15.76 -5.41 1.12
CA VAL A 83 15.85 -5.61 2.57
C VAL A 83 17.27 -5.49 3.08
N ALA A 84 18.00 -4.47 2.67
CA ALA A 84 19.25 -4.10 3.35
C ALA A 84 18.91 -3.44 4.70
N GLY A 85 18.43 -4.23 5.68
CA GLY A 85 18.18 -3.76 7.04
C GLY A 85 17.03 -4.41 7.81
N GLY A 86 16.28 -5.36 7.25
CA GLY A 86 15.16 -6.00 7.95
C GLY A 86 15.03 -7.48 7.59
N THR A 87 14.84 -8.29 8.59
CA THR A 87 14.71 -9.74 8.54
C THR A 87 13.81 -10.25 7.41
N LEU A 88 14.40 -11.01 6.48
CA LEU A 88 13.69 -11.87 5.55
C LEU A 88 12.97 -12.96 6.34
N VAL A 89 11.70 -12.76 6.65
CA VAL A 89 10.83 -13.88 7.00
C VAL A 89 10.25 -14.36 5.68
N GLY A 90 10.78 -15.48 5.18
CA GLY A 90 10.24 -16.18 4.03
C GLY A 90 8.77 -16.50 4.28
N GLY A 91 7.90 -15.89 3.53
CA GLY A 91 6.46 -16.10 3.59
C GLY A 91 5.85 -15.56 2.32
N ALA A 92 4.89 -16.28 1.81
CA ALA A 92 4.10 -16.02 0.61
C ALA A 92 3.96 -14.52 0.30
N TRP A 93 4.18 -14.18 -0.96
CA TRP A 93 4.01 -12.88 -1.59
C TRP A 93 2.72 -12.21 -1.12
N ASP A 94 2.85 -11.37 -0.12
CA ASP A 94 1.69 -10.70 0.44
C ASP A 94 1.46 -9.38 -0.30
N VAL A 95 0.82 -9.49 -1.48
CA VAL A 95 0.35 -8.36 -2.29
C VAL A 95 -0.47 -7.39 -1.42
N SER A 96 -1.12 -7.92 -0.39
CA SER A 96 -1.90 -7.13 0.56
C SER A 96 -1.06 -6.12 1.34
N ARG A 97 0.24 -6.36 1.52
CA ARG A 97 1.13 -5.38 2.19
C ARG A 97 1.41 -4.13 1.35
N ALA A 98 1.42 -4.28 0.03
CA ALA A 98 1.59 -3.14 -0.87
C ALA A 98 0.27 -2.36 -1.04
N GLY A 99 -0.87 -2.96 -0.72
CA GLY A 99 -2.19 -2.34 -0.89
C GLY A 99 -2.56 -2.09 -2.35
N VAL A 100 -2.08 -2.96 -3.24
CA VAL A 100 -2.30 -2.86 -4.69
C VAL A 100 -2.96 -4.13 -5.21
N SER A 101 -3.68 -4.04 -6.34
CA SER A 101 -4.25 -5.21 -7.00
C SER A 101 -3.21 -5.94 -7.86
N MET A 102 -3.47 -7.23 -8.15
CA MET A 102 -2.65 -7.99 -9.09
C MET A 102 -2.69 -7.37 -10.48
N ASP A 103 -3.86 -6.92 -10.94
CA ASP A 103 -4.02 -6.28 -12.25
C ASP A 103 -3.12 -5.05 -12.38
N PHE A 104 -3.06 -4.22 -11.33
CA PHE A 104 -2.16 -3.07 -11.29
C PHE A 104 -0.68 -3.49 -11.40
N LEU A 105 -0.28 -4.56 -10.70
CA LEU A 105 1.08 -5.08 -10.77
C LEU A 105 1.41 -5.62 -12.16
N ASP A 106 0.47 -6.31 -12.79
CA ASP A 106 0.64 -6.86 -14.13
C ASP A 106 0.75 -5.75 -15.18
N GLU A 107 -0.08 -4.70 -15.11
CA GLU A 107 -0.01 -3.54 -15.97
C GLU A 107 1.34 -2.81 -15.84
N VAL A 108 1.76 -2.51 -14.61
CA VAL A 108 3.03 -1.84 -14.36
C VAL A 108 4.21 -2.71 -14.81
N SER A 109 4.21 -4.00 -14.48
CA SER A 109 5.28 -4.93 -14.82
C SER A 109 5.41 -5.12 -16.33
N GLY A 110 4.30 -5.11 -17.05
CA GLY A 110 4.26 -5.17 -18.51
C GLY A 110 4.90 -3.95 -19.17
N LYS A 111 4.85 -2.79 -18.53
CA LYS A 111 5.45 -1.54 -19.04
C LYS A 111 6.86 -1.31 -18.51
N LEU A 112 7.14 -1.66 -17.25
CA LEU A 112 8.47 -1.56 -16.63
C LEU A 112 9.33 -2.77 -17.05
N THR A 113 9.76 -2.76 -18.29
CA THR A 113 10.67 -3.75 -18.89
C THR A 113 12.14 -3.43 -18.55
N PRO A 114 13.08 -4.39 -18.76
CA PRO A 114 14.50 -4.11 -18.58
C PRO A 114 14.97 -2.85 -19.33
N GLY A 115 15.80 -2.05 -18.69
CA GLY A 115 16.29 -0.76 -19.19
C GLY A 115 15.35 0.42 -18.97
N LYS A 116 14.09 0.19 -18.55
CA LYS A 116 13.14 1.26 -18.19
C LYS A 116 13.36 1.74 -16.77
N TRP A 117 12.89 2.96 -16.55
CA TRP A 117 12.94 3.67 -15.26
C TRP A 117 11.54 4.00 -14.79
N ALA A 118 11.35 4.09 -13.51
CA ALA A 118 10.07 4.53 -12.96
C ALA A 118 10.24 5.38 -11.71
N VAL A 119 9.31 6.30 -11.53
CA VAL A 119 9.04 6.97 -10.25
C VAL A 119 7.92 6.20 -9.58
N VAL A 120 8.17 5.73 -8.37
CA VAL A 120 7.17 5.07 -7.51
C VAL A 120 6.90 5.98 -6.33
N ALA A 121 5.65 6.34 -6.09
CA ALA A 121 5.31 7.27 -5.04
C ALA A 121 4.00 6.89 -4.33
N GLU A 122 3.93 7.24 -3.05
CA GLU A 122 2.68 7.30 -2.30
C GLU A 122 2.25 8.77 -2.22
N ILE A 123 1.11 9.08 -2.83
CA ILE A 123 0.61 10.46 -2.93
C ILE A 123 -0.82 10.57 -2.43
N SER A 124 -1.19 11.77 -1.97
CA SER A 124 -2.59 12.17 -1.84
C SER A 124 -2.90 13.19 -2.93
N GLU A 125 -3.83 12.84 -3.80
CA GLU A 125 -4.34 13.73 -4.85
C GLU A 125 -5.86 13.81 -4.80
N GLU A 126 -6.41 14.98 -5.09
CA GLU A 126 -7.85 15.19 -5.25
C GLU A 126 -8.23 15.11 -6.73
N TRP A 127 -7.36 15.60 -7.59
CA TRP A 127 -7.52 15.69 -9.03
C TRP A 127 -6.34 14.99 -9.70
N VAL A 128 -6.61 14.14 -10.67
CA VAL A 128 -5.56 13.39 -11.39
C VAL A 128 -4.83 14.24 -12.43
N THR A 129 -5.52 15.23 -13.00
CA THR A 129 -5.02 16.06 -14.10
C THR A 129 -3.65 16.71 -13.86
N PRO A 130 -3.35 17.28 -12.68
CA PRO A 130 -2.04 17.92 -12.48
C PRO A 130 -0.87 16.93 -12.60
N VAL A 131 -1.04 15.72 -12.08
CA VAL A 131 -0.02 14.65 -12.19
C VAL A 131 0.08 14.15 -13.62
N ASP A 132 -1.05 13.78 -14.21
CA ASP A 132 -1.09 13.22 -15.58
C ASP A 132 -0.46 14.17 -16.58
N SER A 133 -0.90 15.43 -16.61
CA SER A 133 -0.37 16.42 -17.57
C SER A 133 1.13 16.64 -17.44
N ARG A 134 1.68 16.65 -16.21
CA ARG A 134 3.11 16.83 -15.99
C ARG A 134 3.92 15.59 -16.38
N MET A 135 3.43 14.40 -16.03
CA MET A 135 4.11 13.15 -16.33
C MET A 135 4.06 12.80 -17.81
N GLU A 136 2.91 12.97 -18.47
CA GLU A 136 2.75 12.74 -19.90
C GLU A 136 3.60 13.70 -20.74
N ALA A 137 3.71 14.97 -20.34
CA ALA A 137 4.58 15.95 -21.01
C ALA A 137 6.06 15.52 -20.97
N LEU A 138 6.48 14.75 -19.96
CA LEU A 138 7.82 14.17 -19.85
C LEU A 138 7.93 12.81 -20.57
N GLY A 139 6.83 12.32 -21.18
CA GLY A 139 6.76 11.03 -21.85
C GLY A 139 6.61 9.85 -20.88
N GLY A 140 6.13 10.10 -19.66
CA GLY A 140 5.83 9.09 -18.66
C GLY A 140 4.50 8.40 -18.91
N THR A 141 4.42 7.11 -18.62
CA THR A 141 3.15 6.38 -18.58
C THR A 141 2.73 6.25 -17.11
N VAL A 142 1.55 6.78 -16.79
CA VAL A 142 1.06 6.88 -15.40
C VAL A 142 0.17 5.70 -15.06
N PHE A 143 0.50 5.03 -13.96
CA PHE A 143 -0.32 3.99 -13.33
C PHE A 143 -0.65 4.44 -11.91
N ARG A 144 -1.89 4.21 -11.47
CA ARG A 144 -2.30 4.53 -10.11
C ARG A 144 -3.34 3.55 -9.58
N THR A 145 -3.29 3.30 -8.27
CA THR A 145 -4.28 2.49 -7.58
C THR A 145 -4.57 3.06 -6.20
N THR A 146 -5.79 2.85 -5.71
CA THR A 146 -6.20 3.24 -4.35
C THR A 146 -5.76 2.18 -3.36
N ARG A 147 -5.07 2.58 -2.30
CA ARG A 147 -4.46 1.66 -1.33
C ARG A 147 -5.46 0.98 -0.38
N SER A 148 -6.49 1.68 0.07
CA SER A 148 -7.29 1.23 1.22
C SER A 148 -8.52 0.39 0.89
N ASP A 149 -9.09 0.56 -0.29
CA ASP A 149 -10.41 -0.01 -0.57
C ASP A 149 -10.33 -1.49 -0.94
N VAL A 150 -9.30 -1.88 -1.70
CA VAL A 150 -9.06 -3.27 -2.13
C VAL A 150 -8.76 -4.17 -0.94
N GLU A 151 -7.99 -3.70 0.02
CA GLU A 151 -7.55 -4.48 1.16
C GLU A 151 -8.67 -4.73 2.17
N HIS A 152 -9.48 -3.72 2.44
CA HIS A 152 -10.62 -3.83 3.36
C HIS A 152 -11.69 -4.76 2.80
N GLU A 153 -11.99 -4.64 1.52
CA GLU A 153 -12.96 -5.49 0.83
C GLU A 153 -12.51 -6.96 0.83
N GLN A 154 -11.24 -7.24 0.52
CA GLN A 154 -10.68 -8.59 0.53
C GLN A 154 -10.69 -9.20 1.93
N TYR A 155 -10.28 -8.42 2.94
CA TYR A 155 -10.33 -8.87 4.33
C TYR A 155 -11.76 -9.23 4.77
N THR A 156 -12.73 -8.39 4.44
CA THR A 156 -14.14 -8.61 4.78
C THR A 156 -14.68 -9.89 4.12
N LYS A 157 -14.37 -10.10 2.84
CA LYS A 157 -14.73 -11.33 2.10
C LYS A 157 -14.10 -12.58 2.71
N ASP A 158 -12.81 -12.54 3.03
CA ASP A 158 -12.08 -13.66 3.62
C ASP A 158 -12.65 -14.05 5.00
N VAL A 159 -12.92 -13.06 5.84
CA VAL A 159 -13.52 -13.29 7.18
C VAL A 159 -14.93 -13.86 7.05
N ALA A 160 -15.75 -13.32 6.17
CA ALA A 160 -17.12 -13.83 5.93
C ALA A 160 -17.09 -15.28 5.43
N SER A 161 -16.21 -15.62 4.49
CA SER A 161 -16.04 -16.99 3.99
C SER A 161 -15.62 -17.95 5.10
N LEU A 162 -14.60 -17.61 5.91
CA LEU A 162 -14.16 -18.45 7.02
C LEU A 162 -15.25 -18.68 8.06
N LYS A 163 -16.04 -17.64 8.38
CA LYS A 163 -17.20 -17.78 9.30
C LYS A 163 -18.28 -18.71 8.74
N ALA A 164 -18.59 -18.59 7.44
CA ALA A 164 -19.56 -19.46 6.78
C ALA A 164 -19.11 -20.93 6.81
N ASP A 165 -17.83 -21.20 6.49
CA ASP A 165 -17.26 -22.55 6.53
C ASP A 165 -17.30 -23.14 7.95
N ILE A 166 -16.96 -22.35 8.97
CA ILE A 166 -17.04 -22.77 10.39
C ILE A 166 -18.49 -23.09 10.77
N ALA A 167 -19.45 -22.27 10.38
CA ALA A 167 -20.86 -22.47 10.66
C ALA A 167 -21.39 -23.76 10.00
N GLN A 168 -21.01 -24.00 8.76
CA GLN A 168 -21.36 -25.21 8.04
C GLN A 168 -20.80 -26.46 8.74
N LEU A 169 -19.51 -26.45 9.08
CA LEU A 169 -18.86 -27.57 9.78
C LEU A 169 -19.48 -27.84 11.15
N LYS A 170 -19.86 -26.80 11.89
CA LYS A 170 -20.60 -26.94 13.17
C LYS A 170 -21.97 -27.58 12.96
N ALA A 171 -22.71 -27.20 11.90
CA ALA A 171 -23.99 -27.80 11.57
C ALA A 171 -23.87 -29.27 11.15
N GLU A 172 -22.85 -29.62 10.39
CA GLU A 172 -22.53 -31.01 10.04
C GLU A 172 -22.13 -31.83 11.29
N GLN A 173 -21.30 -31.26 12.16
CA GLN A 173 -20.88 -31.90 13.42
C GLN A 173 -22.08 -32.25 14.32
N ALA A 174 -23.08 -31.36 14.39
CA ALA A 174 -24.27 -31.58 15.21
C ALA A 174 -25.04 -32.86 14.77
N LYS A 175 -25.02 -33.18 13.46
CA LYS A 175 -25.74 -34.31 12.87
C LYS A 175 -24.88 -35.59 12.74
N SER A 176 -23.59 -35.51 13.05
CA SER A 176 -22.62 -36.57 12.80
C SER A 176 -22.51 -37.58 13.96
N ARG A 177 -22.02 -38.80 13.66
CA ARG A 177 -21.67 -39.81 14.67
C ARG A 177 -20.40 -39.43 15.42
N ALA A 178 -20.16 -40.05 16.58
CA ALA A 178 -19.07 -39.69 17.49
C ALA A 178 -17.66 -39.71 16.85
N ASP A 179 -17.38 -40.68 15.99
CA ASP A 179 -16.12 -40.84 15.28
C ASP A 179 -15.87 -39.70 14.26
N GLN A 180 -16.93 -39.21 13.61
CA GLN A 180 -16.88 -38.10 12.64
C GLN A 180 -16.82 -36.76 13.36
N LYS A 181 -17.45 -36.63 14.54
CA LYS A 181 -17.42 -35.39 15.35
C LYS A 181 -16.01 -34.94 15.67
N ALA A 182 -15.12 -35.86 16.05
CA ALA A 182 -13.72 -35.54 16.37
C ALA A 182 -12.97 -34.99 15.14
N LYS A 183 -13.18 -35.58 13.96
CA LYS A 183 -12.55 -35.12 12.71
C LYS A 183 -13.06 -33.73 12.29
N LEU A 184 -14.35 -33.47 12.45
CA LEU A 184 -14.96 -32.18 12.17
C LEU A 184 -14.49 -31.13 13.15
N GLN A 185 -14.34 -31.48 14.44
CA GLN A 185 -13.77 -30.58 15.45
C GLN A 185 -12.37 -30.13 15.08
N THR A 186 -11.50 -31.02 14.65
CA THR A 186 -10.14 -30.68 14.19
C THR A 186 -10.17 -29.67 13.03
N LYS A 187 -11.08 -29.85 12.06
CA LYS A 187 -11.25 -28.89 10.95
C LYS A 187 -11.74 -27.54 11.45
N ILE A 188 -12.71 -27.51 12.34
CA ILE A 188 -13.24 -26.29 12.95
C ILE A 188 -12.11 -25.55 13.70
N ASP A 189 -11.27 -26.25 14.44
CA ASP A 189 -10.17 -25.67 15.20
C ASP A 189 -9.11 -25.06 14.27
N VAL A 190 -8.82 -25.71 13.13
CA VAL A 190 -7.92 -25.16 12.10
C VAL A 190 -8.48 -23.86 11.49
N LEU A 191 -9.77 -23.84 11.16
CA LEU A 191 -10.40 -22.64 10.62
C LEU A 191 -10.49 -21.51 11.63
N ASN A 192 -10.79 -21.82 12.90
CA ASN A 192 -10.77 -20.84 14.00
C ASN A 192 -9.37 -20.24 14.18
N LYS A 193 -8.30 -21.05 14.12
CA LYS A 193 -6.92 -20.53 14.16
C LYS A 193 -6.61 -19.62 12.98
N LYS A 194 -7.07 -19.98 11.77
CA LYS A 194 -6.92 -19.11 10.59
C LYS A 194 -7.67 -17.78 10.76
N LEU A 195 -8.90 -17.84 11.26
CA LEU A 195 -9.70 -16.63 11.52
C LEU A 195 -9.01 -15.73 12.54
N GLN A 196 -8.54 -16.29 13.67
CA GLN A 196 -7.80 -15.53 14.69
C GLN A 196 -6.51 -14.92 14.14
N ALA A 197 -5.78 -15.65 13.29
CA ALA A 197 -4.58 -15.12 12.65
C ALA A 197 -4.90 -13.94 11.73
N LYS A 198 -5.98 -14.02 10.95
CA LYS A 198 -6.46 -12.91 10.09
C LYS A 198 -6.86 -11.69 10.91
N VAL A 199 -7.61 -11.87 12.00
CA VAL A 199 -8.00 -10.79 12.91
C VAL A 199 -6.78 -10.13 13.55
N LYS A 200 -5.81 -10.93 14.01
CA LYS A 200 -4.54 -10.41 14.57
C LYS A 200 -3.77 -9.60 13.52
N GLN A 201 -3.69 -10.09 12.29
CA GLN A 201 -3.03 -9.38 11.20
C GLN A 201 -3.71 -8.05 10.90
N ALA A 202 -5.05 -8.02 10.81
CA ALA A 202 -5.81 -6.80 10.60
C ALA A 202 -5.59 -5.76 11.71
N LYS A 203 -5.56 -6.22 12.98
CA LYS A 203 -5.26 -5.33 14.12
C LYS A 203 -3.86 -4.73 14.03
N GLN A 204 -2.84 -5.54 13.77
CA GLN A 204 -1.45 -5.06 13.62
C GLN A 204 -1.34 -4.06 12.47
N ARG A 205 -2.07 -4.28 11.40
CA ARG A 205 -2.13 -3.39 10.24
C ARG A 205 -2.80 -2.05 10.60
N SER A 206 -3.96 -2.09 11.25
CA SER A 206 -4.65 -0.86 11.71
C SER A 206 -3.77 -0.02 12.63
N GLU A 207 -3.03 -0.66 13.54
CA GLU A 207 -2.06 0.02 14.41
C GLU A 207 -0.91 0.66 13.61
N GLN A 208 -0.49 0.01 12.53
CA GLN A 208 0.55 0.55 11.65
C GLN A 208 0.04 1.71 10.79
N GLU A 209 -1.16 1.59 10.20
CA GLU A 209 -1.82 2.65 9.45
C GLU A 209 -2.04 3.89 10.34
N GLU A 210 -2.39 3.71 11.60
CA GLU A 210 -2.51 4.80 12.57
C GLU A 210 -1.18 5.53 12.76
N LYS A 211 -0.07 4.80 12.93
CA LYS A 211 1.27 5.38 13.06
C LYS A 211 1.67 6.15 11.81
N GLU A 212 1.42 5.57 10.63
CA GLU A 212 1.69 6.22 9.35
C GLU A 212 0.84 7.49 9.17
N SER A 213 -0.45 7.42 9.48
CA SER A 213 -1.36 8.57 9.42
C SER A 213 -0.90 9.71 10.34
N LYS A 214 -0.47 9.39 11.57
CA LYS A 214 0.11 10.38 12.50
C LYS A 214 1.39 11.00 11.94
N ALA A 215 2.27 10.21 11.35
CA ALA A 215 3.50 10.72 10.73
C ALA A 215 3.21 11.62 9.52
N LYS A 216 2.25 11.25 8.66
CA LYS A 216 1.78 12.06 7.53
C LYS A 216 1.21 13.40 8.01
N VAL A 217 0.32 13.36 9.01
CA VAL A 217 -0.26 14.58 9.60
C VAL A 217 0.84 15.49 10.14
N ALA A 218 1.79 14.97 10.91
CA ALA A 218 2.89 15.77 11.46
C ALA A 218 3.77 16.41 10.36
N ALA A 219 4.00 15.69 9.26
CA ALA A 219 4.73 16.22 8.10
C ALA A 219 3.95 17.33 7.40
N LEU A 220 2.65 17.18 7.21
CA LEU A 220 1.77 18.18 6.62
C LEU A 220 1.61 19.40 7.51
N GLU A 221 1.51 19.24 8.83
CA GLU A 221 1.47 20.36 9.78
C GLU A 221 2.75 21.24 9.71
N LYS A 222 3.93 20.60 9.58
CA LYS A 222 5.18 21.33 9.35
C LYS A 222 5.18 22.11 8.03
N LYS A 223 4.58 21.57 6.96
CA LYS A 223 4.42 22.25 5.67
C LYS A 223 3.41 23.40 5.79
N ALA A 224 2.25 23.18 6.42
CA ALA A 224 1.23 24.19 6.63
C ALA A 224 1.76 25.41 7.42
N ALA A 225 2.68 25.18 8.35
CA ALA A 225 3.32 26.27 9.11
C ALA A 225 4.16 27.21 8.22
N LYS A 226 4.67 26.72 7.10
CA LYS A 226 5.48 27.49 6.14
C LYS A 226 4.66 28.02 4.96
N ALA A 227 3.50 27.45 4.70
CA ALA A 227 2.62 27.80 3.59
C ALA A 227 1.76 29.04 3.91
N LYS A 228 1.32 29.74 2.86
CA LYS A 228 0.45 30.93 2.94
C LYS A 228 -0.75 30.77 1.99
N GLY A 229 -1.82 31.51 2.28
CA GLY A 229 -2.99 31.59 1.39
C GLY A 229 -3.62 30.22 1.09
N ASP A 230 -3.98 30.03 -0.17
CA ASP A 230 -4.69 28.84 -0.66
C ASP A 230 -3.93 27.55 -0.45
N THR A 231 -2.59 27.59 -0.56
CA THR A 231 -1.74 26.40 -0.29
C THR A 231 -1.88 25.93 1.15
N LYS A 232 -1.96 26.85 2.12
CA LYS A 232 -2.16 26.49 3.53
C LYS A 232 -3.54 25.86 3.74
N ALA A 233 -4.58 26.43 3.12
CA ALA A 233 -5.94 25.89 3.20
C ALA A 233 -6.04 24.48 2.60
N ALA A 234 -5.41 24.25 1.44
CA ALA A 234 -5.36 22.95 0.79
C ALA A 234 -4.65 21.88 1.66
N ILE A 235 -3.52 22.24 2.28
CA ILE A 235 -2.81 21.34 3.20
C ILE A 235 -3.67 21.03 4.42
N GLN A 236 -4.37 22.02 4.98
CA GLN A 236 -5.25 21.81 6.14
C GLN A 236 -6.40 20.85 5.80
N ALA A 237 -7.05 21.01 4.66
CA ALA A 237 -8.11 20.12 4.20
C ALA A 237 -7.63 18.67 4.11
N ARG A 238 -6.39 18.45 3.66
CA ARG A 238 -5.78 17.09 3.60
C ARG A 238 -5.49 16.51 4.98
N ILE A 239 -5.03 17.33 5.91
CA ILE A 239 -4.83 16.90 7.31
C ILE A 239 -6.16 16.39 7.87
N ASP A 240 -7.24 17.12 7.65
CA ASP A 240 -8.58 16.78 8.15
C ASP A 240 -9.11 15.50 7.48
N GLU A 241 -8.87 15.32 6.18
CA GLU A 241 -9.20 14.10 5.45
C GLU A 241 -8.46 12.87 6.00
N ILE A 242 -7.15 12.97 6.21
CA ILE A 242 -6.33 11.88 6.76
C ILE A 242 -6.83 11.50 8.16
N LYS A 243 -7.10 12.49 9.03
CA LYS A 243 -7.64 12.25 10.38
C LYS A 243 -9.00 11.56 10.34
N LYS A 244 -9.89 12.00 9.45
CA LYS A 244 -11.22 11.39 9.25
C LYS A 244 -11.13 9.95 8.75
N LYS A 245 -10.25 9.69 7.77
CA LYS A 245 -10.06 8.35 7.19
C LYS A 245 -9.45 7.38 8.20
N SER A 246 -8.42 7.81 8.94
CA SER A 246 -7.80 7.01 10.00
C SER A 246 -8.81 6.60 11.07
N LYS A 247 -9.66 7.53 11.51
CA LYS A 247 -10.71 7.24 12.49
C LYS A 247 -11.72 6.22 11.96
N LYS A 248 -12.17 6.38 10.72
CA LYS A 248 -13.10 5.44 10.09
C LYS A 248 -12.51 4.04 9.97
N SER A 249 -11.24 3.91 9.53
CA SER A 249 -10.55 2.61 9.43
C SER A 249 -10.44 1.90 10.78
N GLN A 250 -10.19 2.63 11.86
CA GLN A 250 -10.18 2.08 13.22
C GLN A 250 -11.57 1.58 13.64
N GLU A 251 -12.62 2.39 13.47
CA GLU A 251 -13.99 2.01 13.80
C GLU A 251 -14.45 0.77 13.03
N ASP A 252 -14.12 0.67 11.75
CA ASP A 252 -14.47 -0.48 10.91
C ASP A 252 -13.71 -1.74 11.34
N THR A 253 -12.43 -1.61 11.70
CA THR A 253 -11.63 -2.73 12.24
C THR A 253 -12.14 -3.20 13.59
N GLU A 254 -12.54 -2.30 14.47
CA GLU A 254 -13.10 -2.64 15.79
C GLU A 254 -14.45 -3.36 15.67
N LYS A 255 -15.33 -2.91 14.78
CA LYS A 255 -16.63 -3.58 14.52
C LYS A 255 -16.42 -5.01 14.02
N LEU A 256 -15.54 -5.19 13.03
CA LEU A 256 -15.23 -6.52 12.49
C LEU A 256 -14.63 -7.47 13.55
N ASN A 257 -13.84 -6.93 14.47
CA ASN A 257 -13.25 -7.71 15.57
C ASN A 257 -14.29 -8.07 16.65
N ALA A 258 -15.22 -7.17 16.97
CA ALA A 258 -16.31 -7.44 17.91
C ALA A 258 -17.20 -8.59 17.41
N ASP A 259 -17.53 -8.60 16.14
CA ASP A 259 -18.32 -9.67 15.50
C ASP A 259 -17.59 -11.02 15.43
N THR A 260 -16.27 -11.07 15.65
CA THR A 260 -15.48 -12.32 15.62
C THR A 260 -15.32 -12.95 16.99
N THR A 261 -15.67 -12.26 18.06
CA THR A 261 -15.48 -12.73 19.45
C THR A 261 -16.76 -13.35 20.03
N THR A 262 -17.89 -13.25 19.30
CA THR A 262 -19.19 -13.88 19.63
C THR A 262 -19.38 -15.15 18.84
#